data_62f486b138f1d807f631f98afd7d1426
#
_entry.id   62f486b138f1d807f631f98afd7d1426
#
_cell.length_a   1.000
_cell.length_b   1.000
_cell.length_c   1.000
_cell.angle_alpha   90.00
_cell.angle_beta   90.00
_cell.angle_gamma   90.00
#
_symmetry.space_group_name_H-M   'P 1'
#
loop_
_entity.id
_entity.type
_entity.pdbx_description
1 polymer ?
#
loop_
_entity_poly.entity_id
_entity_poly.type
_entity_poly.pdbx_seq_one_letter_code
_entity_poly.pdbx_strand_id
1 'polypeptide(L)'
;PEVIKRKLPSMYHQFKELADVDITKQPMEVGPTCHYIMGGVEVDADTAAASVPGLFAAGEVAGGMHGSNRLGGNSLSDLLVFGRRAGAGAAAYVDSLKTRPKVSAEEVRAAEAEALAPLERKGGENPYEVHAELQRTMNDLVGIIRKADEITEALEIIAKLKERAARCGAEGGRIYNPGWHLALDLRNMLLVSECVGKAA
;
A
#
# COMPACT_ATOMS: atom_id res chain seq x y z
N PRO A 1 -24.77 -27.47 -8.10
CA PRO A 1 -25.16 -26.67 -6.94
C PRO A 1 -24.40 -27.07 -5.66
N GLU A 2 -24.47 -28.35 -5.26
CA GLU A 2 -23.87 -28.86 -4.01
C GLU A 2 -22.36 -28.73 -3.99
N VAL A 3 -21.67 -28.92 -5.12
CA VAL A 3 -20.22 -28.73 -5.24
C VAL A 3 -19.82 -27.28 -4.97
N ILE A 4 -20.58 -26.32 -5.50
CA ILE A 4 -20.34 -24.90 -5.31
C ILE A 4 -20.49 -24.54 -3.83
N LYS A 5 -21.58 -24.90 -3.19
CA LYS A 5 -21.81 -24.61 -1.77
C LYS A 5 -20.74 -25.24 -0.87
N ARG A 6 -20.28 -26.45 -1.20
CA ARG A 6 -19.24 -27.13 -0.44
C ARG A 6 -17.84 -26.53 -0.65
N LYS A 7 -17.50 -26.18 -1.90
CA LYS A 7 -16.14 -25.69 -2.25
C LYS A 7 -15.97 -24.19 -2.06
N LEU A 8 -17.05 -23.42 -2.22
CA LEU A 8 -17.04 -21.95 -2.21
C LEU A 8 -18.14 -21.39 -1.26
N PRO A 9 -18.22 -21.86 0.00
CA PRO A 9 -19.32 -21.47 0.90
C PRO A 9 -19.35 -19.95 1.14
N SER A 10 -18.21 -19.34 1.42
CA SER A 10 -18.13 -17.89 1.67
C SER A 10 -18.54 -17.07 0.44
N MET A 11 -18.10 -17.46 -0.74
CA MET A 11 -18.45 -16.78 -1.98
C MET A 11 -19.95 -16.93 -2.28
N TYR A 12 -20.53 -18.13 -2.06
CA TYR A 12 -21.97 -18.35 -2.19
C TYR A 12 -22.78 -17.40 -1.29
N HIS A 13 -22.40 -17.29 0.00
CA HIS A 13 -23.06 -16.38 0.95
C HIS A 13 -22.91 -14.92 0.57
N GLN A 14 -21.69 -14.48 0.22
CA GLN A 14 -21.44 -13.09 -0.15
C GLN A 14 -22.26 -12.66 -1.37
N PHE A 15 -22.26 -13.43 -2.45
CA PHE A 15 -23.05 -13.09 -3.64
C PHE A 15 -24.54 -13.14 -3.36
N LYS A 16 -25.00 -14.12 -2.56
CA LYS A 16 -26.41 -14.23 -2.21
C LYS A 16 -26.91 -13.09 -1.32
N GLU A 17 -26.13 -12.71 -0.32
CA GLU A 17 -26.54 -11.69 0.65
C GLU A 17 -26.31 -10.25 0.16
N LEU A 18 -25.22 -10.00 -0.56
CA LEU A 18 -24.86 -8.63 -0.97
C LEU A 18 -25.40 -8.23 -2.35
N ALA A 19 -25.55 -9.18 -3.26
CA ALA A 19 -25.99 -8.93 -4.63
C ALA A 19 -27.28 -9.65 -5.02
N ASP A 20 -27.89 -10.46 -4.13
CA ASP A 20 -29.01 -11.37 -4.39
C ASP A 20 -28.77 -12.34 -5.56
N VAL A 21 -27.51 -12.68 -5.82
CA VAL A 21 -27.11 -13.61 -6.88
C VAL A 21 -26.90 -15.00 -6.31
N ASP A 22 -27.72 -15.97 -6.75
CA ASP A 22 -27.52 -17.40 -6.44
C ASP A 22 -26.56 -18.02 -7.47
N ILE A 23 -25.26 -18.05 -7.15
CA ILE A 23 -24.21 -18.58 -8.05
C ILE A 23 -24.34 -20.09 -8.35
N THR A 24 -25.30 -20.79 -7.74
CA THR A 24 -25.65 -22.16 -8.11
C THR A 24 -26.65 -22.25 -9.25
N LYS A 25 -27.28 -21.12 -9.62
CA LYS A 25 -28.37 -21.03 -10.61
C LYS A 25 -28.10 -20.08 -11.75
N GLN A 26 -27.27 -19.05 -11.49
CA GLN A 26 -26.94 -18.00 -12.44
C GLN A 26 -25.46 -17.63 -12.37
N PRO A 27 -24.86 -17.11 -13.46
CA PRO A 27 -23.49 -16.65 -13.44
C PRO A 27 -23.34 -15.44 -12.54
N MET A 28 -22.17 -15.33 -11.91
CA MET A 28 -21.74 -14.12 -11.21
C MET A 28 -20.87 -13.25 -12.12
N GLU A 29 -21.03 -11.95 -12.00
CA GLU A 29 -20.14 -11.01 -12.68
C GLU A 29 -18.80 -10.96 -11.97
N VAL A 30 -17.72 -11.10 -12.73
CA VAL A 30 -16.34 -11.02 -12.25
C VAL A 30 -15.51 -10.24 -13.24
N GLY A 31 -14.50 -9.52 -12.73
CA GLY A 31 -13.56 -8.78 -13.55
C GLY A 31 -12.14 -8.88 -12.98
N PRO A 32 -11.11 -8.63 -13.81
CA PRO A 32 -9.76 -8.52 -13.31
C PRO A 32 -9.66 -7.30 -12.39
N THR A 33 -8.96 -7.47 -11.27
CA THR A 33 -8.69 -6.37 -10.32
C THR A 33 -7.26 -6.48 -9.83
N CYS A 34 -6.63 -5.34 -9.59
CA CYS A 34 -5.33 -5.30 -8.93
C CYS A 34 -5.48 -5.77 -7.49
N HIS A 35 -4.63 -6.68 -7.08
CA HIS A 35 -4.69 -7.29 -5.75
C HIS A 35 -3.37 -7.19 -5.00
N TYR A 36 -2.24 -7.37 -5.69
CA TYR A 36 -0.92 -7.49 -5.08
C TYR A 36 0.08 -6.61 -5.82
N ILE A 37 0.90 -5.85 -5.06
CA ILE A 37 1.96 -5.02 -5.64
C ILE A 37 3.23 -5.85 -5.77
N MET A 38 3.76 -5.94 -6.99
CA MET A 38 5.08 -6.53 -7.25
C MET A 38 6.14 -5.45 -7.16
N GLY A 39 7.32 -5.83 -6.67
CA GLY A 39 8.36 -4.87 -6.32
C GLY A 39 8.28 -4.47 -4.85
N GLY A 40 8.99 -3.42 -4.46
CA GLY A 40 9.02 -2.95 -3.08
C GLY A 40 10.44 -2.59 -2.63
N VAL A 41 10.70 -2.71 -1.35
CA VAL A 41 12.01 -2.46 -0.76
C VAL A 41 12.99 -3.53 -1.22
N GLU A 42 14.12 -3.11 -1.82
CA GLU A 42 15.22 -4.01 -2.15
C GLU A 42 15.88 -4.51 -0.87
N VAL A 43 15.99 -5.83 -0.74
CA VAL A 43 16.54 -6.48 0.46
C VAL A 43 17.53 -7.58 0.11
N ASP A 44 18.46 -7.82 1.00
CA ASP A 44 19.35 -8.97 0.95
C ASP A 44 18.55 -10.28 1.15
N ALA A 45 18.81 -11.27 0.31
CA ALA A 45 18.03 -12.52 0.28
C ALA A 45 18.13 -13.36 1.56
N ASP A 46 19.24 -13.27 2.28
CA ASP A 46 19.50 -14.11 3.45
C ASP A 46 19.05 -13.44 4.76
N THR A 47 19.24 -12.14 4.87
CA THR A 47 18.98 -11.37 6.08
C THR A 47 17.71 -10.53 6.02
N ALA A 48 17.18 -10.31 4.82
CA ALA A 48 16.08 -9.38 4.54
C ALA A 48 16.40 -7.91 4.93
N ALA A 49 17.68 -7.56 5.04
CA ALA A 49 18.15 -6.21 5.33
C ALA A 49 18.08 -5.35 4.08
N ALA A 50 17.54 -4.14 4.21
CA ALA A 50 17.60 -3.11 3.17
C ALA A 50 18.98 -2.41 3.17
N SER A 51 19.23 -1.57 2.15
CA SER A 51 20.43 -0.74 2.08
C SER A 51 20.53 0.28 3.22
N VAL A 52 19.43 0.62 3.86
CA VAL A 52 19.39 1.51 5.04
C VAL A 52 19.64 0.68 6.30
N PRO A 53 20.72 0.94 7.06
CA PRO A 53 21.05 0.17 8.25
C PRO A 53 19.90 0.16 9.29
N GLY A 54 19.53 -1.02 9.74
CA GLY A 54 18.42 -1.21 10.70
C GLY A 54 17.03 -1.28 10.07
N LEU A 55 16.91 -1.14 8.74
CA LEU A 55 15.66 -1.38 8.01
C LEU A 55 15.65 -2.81 7.45
N PHE A 56 14.56 -3.51 7.70
CA PHE A 56 14.30 -4.86 7.18
C PHE A 56 12.92 -4.90 6.55
N ALA A 57 12.74 -5.71 5.51
CA ALA A 57 11.45 -5.88 4.88
C ALA A 57 11.22 -7.34 4.46
N ALA A 58 9.97 -7.80 4.57
CA ALA A 58 9.55 -9.13 4.13
C ALA A 58 8.06 -9.14 3.75
N GLY A 59 7.64 -10.08 2.93
CA GLY A 59 6.29 -10.16 2.40
C GLY A 59 6.08 -9.19 1.23
N GLU A 60 4.86 -8.79 0.99
CA GLU A 60 4.47 -7.94 -0.16
C GLU A 60 5.29 -6.65 -0.29
N VAL A 61 5.75 -6.09 0.82
CA VAL A 61 6.55 -4.84 0.84
C VAL A 61 7.98 -5.04 0.34
N ALA A 62 8.49 -6.28 0.32
CA ALA A 62 9.84 -6.61 -0.15
C ALA A 62 9.82 -6.93 -1.64
N GLY A 63 10.72 -6.31 -2.40
CA GLY A 63 10.85 -6.53 -3.84
C GLY A 63 11.77 -7.67 -4.22
N GLY A 64 11.68 -8.11 -5.48
CA GLY A 64 12.63 -8.99 -6.15
C GLY A 64 12.30 -10.48 -6.15
N MET A 65 11.49 -10.98 -5.21
CA MET A 65 11.27 -12.41 -5.06
C MET A 65 10.35 -13.02 -6.12
N HIS A 66 9.32 -12.32 -6.52
CA HIS A 66 8.24 -12.86 -7.34
C HIS A 66 8.32 -12.43 -8.82
N GLY A 67 9.33 -11.67 -9.23
CA GLY A 67 9.42 -11.12 -10.57
C GLY A 67 8.23 -10.22 -10.90
N SER A 68 7.66 -10.41 -12.08
CA SER A 68 6.52 -9.61 -12.55
C SER A 68 5.17 -10.04 -11.96
N ASN A 69 5.06 -11.28 -11.46
CA ASN A 69 3.87 -11.74 -10.74
C ASN A 69 4.18 -12.99 -9.92
N ARG A 70 3.55 -13.12 -8.76
CA ARG A 70 3.69 -14.29 -7.90
C ARG A 70 2.76 -15.43 -8.31
N LEU A 71 3.15 -16.66 -8.03
CA LEU A 71 2.26 -17.82 -8.14
C LEU A 71 1.19 -17.79 -7.04
N GLY A 72 -0.01 -18.24 -7.36
CA GLY A 72 -1.12 -18.31 -6.41
C GLY A 72 -0.73 -19.09 -5.14
N GLY A 73 -1.08 -18.53 -3.97
CA GLY A 73 -0.74 -19.09 -2.66
C GLY A 73 0.65 -18.74 -2.12
N ASN A 74 1.61 -18.40 -2.97
CA ASN A 74 3.00 -18.17 -2.55
C ASN A 74 3.19 -16.94 -1.65
N SER A 75 2.23 -16.00 -1.59
CA SER A 75 2.33 -14.90 -0.63
C SER A 75 2.35 -15.39 0.82
N LEU A 76 1.57 -16.42 1.14
CA LEU A 76 1.55 -16.97 2.50
C LEU A 76 2.88 -17.67 2.84
N SER A 77 3.47 -18.39 1.89
CA SER A 77 4.79 -19.00 2.04
C SER A 77 5.89 -17.94 2.23
N ASP A 78 5.81 -16.87 1.46
CA ASP A 78 6.68 -15.69 1.58
C ASP A 78 6.63 -15.09 2.99
N LEU A 79 5.45 -14.76 3.47
CA LEU A 79 5.25 -14.20 4.82
C LEU A 79 5.89 -15.06 5.91
N LEU A 80 5.74 -16.40 5.82
CA LEU A 80 6.27 -17.31 6.82
C LEU A 80 7.80 -17.43 6.75
N VAL A 81 8.34 -17.61 5.55
CA VAL A 81 9.78 -17.85 5.37
C VAL A 81 10.59 -16.59 5.56
N PHE A 82 10.22 -15.53 4.83
CA PHE A 82 11.03 -14.29 4.83
C PHE A 82 10.70 -13.39 6.01
N GLY A 83 9.50 -13.46 6.58
CA GLY A 83 9.20 -12.84 7.87
C GLY A 83 10.09 -13.38 8.99
N ARG A 84 10.34 -14.72 9.00
CA ARG A 84 11.30 -15.32 9.94
C ARG A 84 12.74 -14.86 9.69
N ARG A 85 13.16 -14.78 8.41
CA ARG A 85 14.50 -14.29 8.04
C ARG A 85 14.70 -12.84 8.45
N ALA A 86 13.74 -11.98 8.15
CA ALA A 86 13.77 -10.57 8.54
C ALA A 86 13.84 -10.39 10.05
N GLY A 87 13.07 -11.18 10.81
CA GLY A 87 13.13 -11.17 12.28
C GLY A 87 14.48 -11.61 12.81
N ALA A 88 15.08 -12.67 12.26
CA ALA A 88 16.42 -13.14 12.64
C ALA A 88 17.52 -12.13 12.27
N GLY A 89 17.42 -11.53 11.06
CA GLY A 89 18.34 -10.49 10.62
C GLY A 89 18.27 -9.24 11.49
N ALA A 90 17.06 -8.80 11.84
CA ALA A 90 16.86 -7.66 12.73
C ALA A 90 17.40 -7.92 14.14
N ALA A 91 17.20 -9.13 14.69
CA ALA A 91 17.76 -9.51 15.98
C ALA A 91 19.30 -9.49 15.95
N ALA A 92 19.91 -10.11 14.93
CA ALA A 92 21.37 -10.10 14.78
C ALA A 92 21.92 -8.67 14.63
N TYR A 93 21.21 -7.79 13.91
CA TYR A 93 21.59 -6.37 13.82
C TYR A 93 21.57 -5.70 15.19
N VAL A 94 20.50 -5.88 15.96
CA VAL A 94 20.38 -5.29 17.31
C VAL A 94 21.48 -5.80 18.23
N ASP A 95 21.79 -7.09 18.18
CA ASP A 95 22.87 -7.69 18.98
C ASP A 95 24.26 -7.17 18.60
N SER A 96 24.43 -6.73 17.35
CA SER A 96 25.69 -6.13 16.87
C SER A 96 25.92 -4.69 17.35
N LEU A 97 24.87 -4.01 17.82
CA LEU A 97 24.97 -2.62 18.25
C LEU A 97 25.71 -2.47 19.57
N LYS A 98 26.77 -1.68 19.58
CA LYS A 98 27.55 -1.38 20.80
C LYS A 98 26.80 -0.49 21.80
N THR A 99 25.90 0.32 21.30
CA THR A 99 25.08 1.24 22.09
C THR A 99 23.68 1.34 21.51
N ARG A 100 22.68 1.63 22.35
CA ARG A 100 21.32 1.91 21.87
C ARG A 100 21.32 3.20 21.04
N PRO A 101 20.64 3.21 19.86
CA PRO A 101 20.45 4.44 19.10
C PRO A 101 19.76 5.51 19.95
N LYS A 102 20.20 6.74 19.81
CA LYS A 102 19.54 7.89 20.45
C LYS A 102 18.56 8.50 19.47
N VAL A 103 17.33 8.70 19.94
CA VAL A 103 16.31 9.40 19.16
C VAL A 103 16.47 10.91 19.38
N SER A 104 16.51 11.67 18.31
CA SER A 104 16.56 13.14 18.37
C SER A 104 15.18 13.68 18.81
N ALA A 105 15.16 14.47 19.90
CA ALA A 105 13.94 15.14 20.33
C ALA A 105 13.43 16.17 19.31
N GLU A 106 14.27 16.68 18.45
CA GLU A 106 13.90 17.57 17.36
C GLU A 106 13.18 16.81 16.24
N GLU A 107 13.71 15.65 15.84
CA GLU A 107 13.07 14.78 14.85
C GLU A 107 11.70 14.28 15.34
N VAL A 108 11.57 13.93 16.63
CA VAL A 108 10.27 13.54 17.21
C VAL A 108 9.26 14.68 17.12
N ARG A 109 9.67 15.91 17.51
CA ARG A 109 8.77 17.07 17.39
C ARG A 109 8.41 17.40 15.96
N ALA A 110 9.35 17.27 15.02
CA ALA A 110 9.07 17.48 13.59
C ALA A 110 8.05 16.45 13.06
N ALA A 111 8.23 15.18 13.40
CA ALA A 111 7.30 14.11 13.01
C ALA A 111 5.91 14.30 13.64
N GLU A 112 5.84 14.72 14.91
CA GLU A 112 4.57 15.04 15.57
C GLU A 112 3.86 16.22 14.89
N ALA A 113 4.59 17.30 14.61
CA ALA A 113 4.04 18.46 13.91
C ALA A 113 3.52 18.09 12.51
N GLU A 114 4.29 17.29 11.77
CA GLU A 114 3.87 16.79 10.45
C GLU A 114 2.58 15.95 10.55
N ALA A 115 2.52 15.04 11.52
CA ALA A 115 1.35 14.19 11.72
C ALA A 115 0.09 14.99 12.12
N LEU A 116 0.24 16.05 12.87
CA LEU A 116 -0.88 16.89 13.35
C LEU A 116 -1.29 18.00 12.37
N ALA A 117 -0.41 18.37 11.44
CA ALA A 117 -0.66 19.46 10.51
C ALA A 117 -2.00 19.40 9.76
N PRO A 118 -2.51 18.23 9.31
CA PRO A 118 -3.81 18.19 8.66
C PRO A 118 -4.98 18.56 9.57
N LEU A 119 -4.90 18.28 10.87
CA LEU A 119 -5.92 18.65 11.86
C LEU A 119 -5.88 20.14 12.23
N GLU A 120 -4.71 20.74 12.18
CA GLU A 120 -4.50 22.15 12.52
C GLU A 120 -4.81 23.08 11.35
N ARG A 121 -4.85 22.55 10.13
CA ARG A 121 -5.05 23.31 8.90
C ARG A 121 -6.52 23.62 8.70
N LYS A 122 -6.88 24.91 8.80
CA LYS A 122 -8.23 25.38 8.49
C LYS A 122 -8.39 25.60 6.99
N GLY A 123 -9.46 25.06 6.40
CA GLY A 123 -9.78 25.26 4.98
C GLY A 123 -8.79 24.58 4.03
N GLY A 124 -8.16 23.48 4.45
CA GLY A 124 -7.32 22.66 3.58
C GLY A 124 -8.10 21.94 2.49
N GLU A 125 -7.38 21.39 1.50
CA GLU A 125 -7.98 20.55 0.47
C GLU A 125 -8.60 19.29 1.09
N ASN A 126 -9.66 18.79 0.46
CA ASN A 126 -10.32 17.57 0.91
C ASN A 126 -9.49 16.33 0.52
N PRO A 127 -8.98 15.53 1.48
CA PRO A 127 -8.17 14.37 1.17
C PRO A 127 -8.89 13.30 0.35
N TYR A 128 -10.22 13.21 0.45
CA TYR A 128 -11.01 12.25 -0.34
C TYR A 128 -11.06 12.63 -1.82
N GLU A 129 -11.06 13.92 -2.15
CA GLU A 129 -11.01 14.37 -3.56
C GLU A 129 -9.67 14.07 -4.19
N VAL A 130 -8.57 14.35 -3.47
CA VAL A 130 -7.20 14.02 -3.92
C VAL A 130 -7.03 12.52 -4.10
N HIS A 131 -7.55 11.73 -3.16
CA HIS A 131 -7.53 10.27 -3.24
C HIS A 131 -8.32 9.74 -4.44
N ALA A 132 -9.53 10.23 -4.66
CA ALA A 132 -10.38 9.81 -5.78
C ALA A 132 -9.73 10.14 -7.13
N GLU A 133 -9.05 11.27 -7.23
CA GLU A 133 -8.32 11.64 -8.45
C GLU A 133 -7.10 10.73 -8.66
N LEU A 134 -6.34 10.43 -7.60
CA LEU A 134 -5.25 9.46 -7.67
C LEU A 134 -5.73 8.08 -8.12
N GLN A 135 -6.85 7.59 -7.57
CA GLN A 135 -7.43 6.31 -7.98
C GLN A 135 -7.77 6.29 -9.47
N ARG A 136 -8.44 7.34 -9.97
CA ARG A 136 -8.76 7.43 -11.41
C ARG A 136 -7.50 7.46 -12.25
N THR A 137 -6.52 8.30 -11.91
CA THR A 137 -5.25 8.42 -12.63
C THR A 137 -4.53 7.07 -12.73
N MET A 138 -4.41 6.35 -11.61
CA MET A 138 -3.74 5.05 -11.59
C MET A 138 -4.52 3.97 -12.34
N ASN A 139 -5.86 3.98 -12.25
CA ASN A 139 -6.70 3.02 -12.94
C ASN A 139 -6.68 3.23 -14.47
N ASP A 140 -6.78 4.47 -14.91
CA ASP A 140 -7.01 4.80 -16.31
C ASP A 140 -5.69 4.88 -17.10
N LEU A 141 -4.62 5.39 -16.50
CA LEU A 141 -3.34 5.68 -17.17
C LEU A 141 -2.21 4.71 -16.81
N VAL A 142 -2.28 4.03 -15.64
CA VAL A 142 -1.25 3.09 -15.16
C VAL A 142 -1.86 1.70 -14.86
N GLY A 143 -2.97 1.39 -15.50
CA GLY A 143 -3.70 0.15 -15.31
C GLY A 143 -3.02 -1.09 -15.93
N ILE A 144 -3.84 -2.08 -16.32
CA ILE A 144 -3.35 -3.37 -16.85
C ILE A 144 -2.67 -3.20 -18.22
N ILE A 145 -3.23 -2.35 -19.08
CA ILE A 145 -2.67 -2.02 -20.40
C ILE A 145 -2.03 -0.65 -20.28
N ARG A 146 -0.75 -0.55 -20.60
CA ARG A 146 0.06 0.65 -20.37
C ARG A 146 0.63 1.18 -21.67
N LYS A 147 0.61 2.51 -21.82
CA LYS A 147 1.22 3.23 -22.93
C LYS A 147 2.14 4.33 -22.38
N ALA A 148 3.23 4.60 -23.08
CA ALA A 148 4.26 5.52 -22.63
C ALA A 148 3.76 6.96 -22.45
N ASP A 149 2.86 7.42 -23.32
CA ASP A 149 2.22 8.74 -23.26
C ASP A 149 1.26 8.84 -22.04
N GLU A 150 0.44 7.80 -21.82
CA GLU A 150 -0.47 7.73 -20.67
C GLU A 150 0.30 7.71 -19.33
N ILE A 151 1.42 6.97 -19.25
CA ILE A 151 2.28 6.93 -18.07
C ILE A 151 2.92 8.30 -17.83
N THR A 152 3.38 8.97 -18.88
CA THR A 152 3.97 10.32 -18.78
C THR A 152 2.96 11.31 -18.21
N GLU A 153 1.73 11.31 -18.74
CA GLU A 153 0.63 12.12 -18.22
C GLU A 153 0.32 11.80 -16.76
N ALA A 154 0.26 10.51 -16.39
CA ALA A 154 0.02 10.08 -15.01
C ALA A 154 1.07 10.64 -14.06
N LEU A 155 2.35 10.60 -14.42
CA LEU A 155 3.44 11.14 -13.58
C LEU A 155 3.32 12.66 -13.38
N GLU A 156 2.88 13.40 -14.39
CA GLU A 156 2.61 14.84 -14.27
C GLU A 156 1.42 15.11 -13.32
N ILE A 157 0.36 14.32 -13.43
CA ILE A 157 -0.80 14.42 -12.53
C ILE A 157 -0.39 14.07 -11.10
N ILE A 158 0.37 12.99 -10.89
CA ILE A 158 0.86 12.59 -9.57
C ILE A 158 1.71 13.70 -8.93
N ALA A 159 2.56 14.38 -9.71
CA ALA A 159 3.34 15.51 -9.19
C ALA A 159 2.44 16.64 -8.66
N LYS A 160 1.39 17.01 -9.41
CA LYS A 160 0.38 18.00 -8.98
C LYS A 160 -0.40 17.54 -7.76
N LEU A 161 -0.76 16.24 -7.71
CA LEU A 161 -1.46 15.67 -6.55
C LEU A 161 -0.61 15.67 -5.29
N LYS A 162 0.71 15.53 -5.38
CA LYS A 162 1.63 15.66 -4.24
C LYS A 162 1.57 17.06 -3.63
N GLU A 163 1.55 18.10 -4.45
CA GLU A 163 1.43 19.47 -3.99
C GLU A 163 0.07 19.72 -3.30
N ARG A 164 -1.00 19.14 -3.83
CA ARG A 164 -2.34 19.23 -3.25
C ARG A 164 -2.44 18.45 -1.95
N ALA A 165 -1.91 17.21 -1.90
CA ALA A 165 -1.88 16.40 -0.70
C ALA A 165 -1.15 17.10 0.47
N ALA A 166 -0.08 17.84 0.18
CA ALA A 166 0.61 18.66 1.17
C ALA A 166 -0.27 19.76 1.80
N ARG A 167 -1.38 20.13 1.15
CA ARG A 167 -2.35 21.12 1.63
C ARG A 167 -3.64 20.53 2.17
N CYS A 168 -3.76 19.19 2.22
CA CYS A 168 -4.96 18.55 2.76
C CYS A 168 -5.18 18.91 4.22
N GLY A 169 -6.42 19.17 4.57
CA GLY A 169 -6.89 19.35 5.94
C GLY A 169 -7.82 18.23 6.35
N ALA A 170 -7.99 18.05 7.65
CA ALA A 170 -8.95 17.09 8.20
C ALA A 170 -9.76 17.76 9.31
N GLU A 171 -11.08 17.71 9.18
CA GLU A 171 -11.99 18.20 10.21
C GLU A 171 -12.20 17.13 11.30
N GLY A 172 -12.54 17.57 12.52
CA GLY A 172 -12.84 16.68 13.62
C GLY A 172 -11.69 16.48 14.62
N GLY A 173 -11.82 15.46 15.45
CA GLY A 173 -10.85 15.14 16.52
C GLY A 173 -9.81 14.13 16.11
N ARG A 174 -8.99 13.72 17.09
CA ARG A 174 -7.94 12.70 16.91
C ARG A 174 -8.45 11.27 17.03
N ILE A 175 -9.70 11.07 17.43
CA ILE A 175 -10.28 9.73 17.67
C ILE A 175 -11.22 9.41 16.53
N TYR A 176 -11.02 8.23 15.92
CA TYR A 176 -11.83 7.73 14.80
C TYR A 176 -11.98 8.72 13.64
N ASN A 177 -10.87 9.34 13.21
CA ASN A 177 -10.86 10.32 12.13
C ASN A 177 -10.27 9.74 10.84
N PRO A 178 -11.10 9.15 9.95
CA PRO A 178 -10.62 8.55 8.70
C PRO A 178 -10.06 9.60 7.73
N GLY A 179 -10.56 10.85 7.76
CA GLY A 179 -10.04 11.94 6.93
C GLY A 179 -8.62 12.33 7.31
N TRP A 180 -8.30 12.34 8.59
CA TRP A 180 -6.94 12.58 9.07
C TRP A 180 -5.99 11.45 8.64
N HIS A 181 -6.38 10.20 8.86
CA HIS A 181 -5.59 9.06 8.41
C HIS A 181 -5.36 9.07 6.89
N LEU A 182 -6.42 9.36 6.12
CA LEU A 182 -6.29 9.47 4.66
C LEU A 182 -5.33 10.57 4.24
N ALA A 183 -5.35 11.74 4.91
CA ALA A 183 -4.42 12.84 4.61
C ALA A 183 -2.95 12.43 4.85
N LEU A 184 -2.68 11.59 5.87
CA LEU A 184 -1.35 11.04 6.12
C LEU A 184 -0.98 9.96 5.09
N ASP A 185 -1.91 9.07 4.78
CA ASP A 185 -1.71 7.96 3.85
C ASP A 185 -1.44 8.45 2.41
N LEU A 186 -2.07 9.55 2.00
CA LEU A 186 -1.90 10.14 0.66
C LEU A 186 -0.43 10.39 0.30
N ARG A 187 0.39 10.81 1.25
CA ARG A 187 1.83 11.00 1.03
C ARG A 187 2.50 9.70 0.57
N ASN A 188 2.20 8.60 1.26
CA ASN A 188 2.77 7.29 0.97
C ASN A 188 2.19 6.72 -0.33
N MET A 189 0.88 6.84 -0.52
CA MET A 189 0.20 6.40 -1.73
C MET A 189 0.74 7.09 -2.98
N LEU A 190 0.95 8.41 -2.94
CA LEU A 190 1.50 9.19 -4.05
C LEU A 190 2.97 8.84 -4.34
N LEU A 191 3.77 8.53 -3.30
CA LEU A 191 5.14 8.07 -3.48
C LEU A 191 5.17 6.69 -4.17
N VAL A 192 4.37 5.76 -3.69
CA VAL A 192 4.26 4.41 -4.30
C VAL A 192 3.73 4.51 -5.73
N SER A 193 2.73 5.35 -5.99
CA SER A 193 2.18 5.56 -7.34
C SER A 193 3.22 6.12 -8.30
N GLU A 194 4.05 7.06 -7.87
CA GLU A 194 5.18 7.55 -8.67
C GLU A 194 6.20 6.45 -8.95
N CYS A 195 6.55 5.63 -7.94
CA CYS A 195 7.45 4.50 -8.14
C CYS A 195 6.89 3.50 -9.16
N VAL A 196 5.60 3.17 -9.06
CA VAL A 196 4.93 2.28 -10.03
C VAL A 196 4.94 2.88 -11.43
N GLY A 197 4.61 4.17 -11.60
CA GLY A 197 4.62 4.84 -12.89
C GLY A 197 6.03 4.92 -13.51
N LYS A 198 7.08 5.13 -12.68
CA LYS A 198 8.47 5.16 -13.17
C LYS A 198 9.04 3.79 -13.52
N ALA A 199 8.50 2.73 -12.93
CA ALA A 199 8.92 1.35 -13.20
C ALA A 199 8.17 0.71 -14.38
N ALA A 200 7.08 1.30 -14.81
CA ALA A 200 6.22 0.83 -15.88
C ALA A 200 6.75 1.19 -17.26
#